data_4bf2c2d10740ea4c2c544b8433b183ce
#
_entry.id   4bf2c2d10740ea4c2c544b8433b183ce
#
_cell.length_a   1.000
_cell.length_b   1.000
_cell.length_c   1.000
_cell.angle_alpha   90.00
_cell.angle_beta   90.00
_cell.angle_gamma   90.00
#
_symmetry.space_group_name_H-M   'P 1'
#
loop_
_entity.id
_entity.type
_entity.pdbx_description
1 polymer ?
#
loop_
_entity_poly.entity_id
_entity_poly.type
_entity_poly.pdbx_seq_one_letter_code
_entity_poly.pdbx_strand_id
1 'polypeptide(L)'
;MEGASERLEGMRQGNLRHRNMARVFGLIGSAGAAVSRADLAAASGLTKPTVSKLVDSLVQAGLVVEGEAVAGVMGRPKIPLQLEGYACFGVGLEIMWKRIRAVAMGLDGRVLARNEFALDVPSADYREVVRESAALVRGLRDSARRVCAAGGVDAPRDLGLCLAIPGRTDSDEETILSAPILDWFDVPFIRDLRDELGDEETFSAFNDNQLAVLFEVHEHPGESFLFVSASTGIGGAVVLDGHVYGGLNGWAGEIGHTVVDRHGPLCRCGRQGCIEAYLSRKALQERAGVASTTHIAETIGALFQDPDAQETAGELGELLGIALSNALNVLDINKVVLAGYLVDLLPHIAGPLAETLRGRALVNEVGEVALEASEAPGEASVLGACRMTLRPVFDNPAQWL
;
A
#
# COMPACT_ATOMS: atom_id res chain seq x y z
N MET A 1 -6.12 49.57 4.19
CA MET A 1 -5.24 48.63 4.93
C MET A 1 -6.03 47.67 5.82
N GLU A 2 -7.16 48.06 6.41
CA GLU A 2 -8.03 47.16 7.21
C GLU A 2 -8.57 45.96 6.45
N GLY A 3 -9.05 46.14 5.22
CA GLY A 3 -9.62 45.02 4.44
C GLY A 3 -8.64 43.93 3.99
N ALA A 4 -7.31 44.22 3.96
CA ALA A 4 -6.29 43.23 3.67
C ALA A 4 -5.94 42.37 4.92
N SER A 5 -5.98 43.00 6.10
CA SER A 5 -5.78 42.32 7.40
C SER A 5 -6.92 41.34 7.70
N GLU A 6 -8.17 41.75 7.50
CA GLU A 6 -9.35 40.90 7.68
C GLU A 6 -9.37 39.72 6.71
N ARG A 7 -8.98 39.91 5.43
CA ARG A 7 -8.85 38.80 4.47
C ARG A 7 -7.76 37.81 4.86
N LEU A 8 -6.62 38.28 5.37
CA LEU A 8 -5.52 37.42 5.84
C LEU A 8 -5.90 36.64 7.11
N GLU A 9 -6.66 37.25 8.03
CA GLU A 9 -7.17 36.56 9.21
C GLU A 9 -8.24 35.54 8.82
N GLY A 10 -9.16 35.85 7.92
CA GLY A 10 -10.16 34.91 7.40
C GLY A 10 -9.53 33.72 6.69
N MET A 11 -8.47 33.93 5.88
CA MET A 11 -7.69 32.85 5.23
C MET A 11 -6.96 31.97 6.27
N ARG A 12 -6.38 32.57 7.31
CA ARG A 12 -5.71 31.82 8.39
C ARG A 12 -6.70 30.99 9.21
N GLN A 13 -7.87 31.51 9.52
CA GLN A 13 -8.93 30.79 10.23
C GLN A 13 -9.53 29.68 9.37
N GLY A 14 -9.73 29.90 8.07
CA GLY A 14 -10.15 28.88 7.11
C GLY A 14 -9.18 27.72 7.04
N ASN A 15 -7.89 28.00 6.86
CA ASN A 15 -6.83 27.00 6.82
C ASN A 15 -6.74 26.20 8.14
N LEU A 16 -6.91 26.86 9.30
CA LEU A 16 -6.90 26.17 10.57
C LEU A 16 -8.11 25.24 10.73
N ARG A 17 -9.30 25.67 10.28
CA ARG A 17 -10.51 24.84 10.31
C ARG A 17 -10.36 23.60 9.43
N HIS A 18 -9.81 23.73 8.22
CA HIS A 18 -9.57 22.62 7.30
C HIS A 18 -8.58 21.61 7.91
N ARG A 19 -7.47 22.07 8.46
CA ARG A 19 -6.49 21.21 9.16
C ARG A 19 -7.10 20.47 10.35
N ASN A 20 -7.90 21.16 11.15
CA ASN A 20 -8.59 20.54 12.30
C ASN A 20 -9.61 19.51 11.83
N MET A 21 -10.31 19.77 10.72
CA MET A 21 -11.27 18.82 10.14
C MET A 21 -10.55 17.57 9.62
N ALA A 22 -9.48 17.72 8.86
CA ALA A 22 -8.66 16.61 8.38
C ALA A 22 -8.11 15.77 9.56
N ARG A 23 -7.63 16.43 10.63
CA ARG A 23 -7.19 15.74 11.84
C ARG A 23 -8.30 14.93 12.52
N VAL A 24 -9.48 15.52 12.71
CA VAL A 24 -10.65 14.84 13.31
C VAL A 24 -11.10 13.69 12.44
N PHE A 25 -11.18 13.90 11.13
CA PHE A 25 -11.58 12.89 10.15
C PHE A 25 -10.57 11.72 10.09
N GLY A 26 -9.28 12.02 10.06
CA GLY A 26 -8.21 11.00 10.12
C GLY A 26 -8.26 10.18 11.40
N LEU A 27 -8.55 10.81 12.57
CA LEU A 27 -8.73 10.09 13.84
C LEU A 27 -9.94 9.15 13.84
N ILE A 28 -11.03 9.50 13.12
CA ILE A 28 -12.17 8.58 12.93
C ILE A 28 -11.76 7.42 12.04
N GLY A 29 -11.02 7.67 10.96
CA GLY A 29 -10.60 6.66 9.99
C GLY A 29 -9.55 5.69 10.52
N SER A 30 -8.63 6.16 11.37
CA SER A 30 -7.56 5.32 11.95
C SER A 30 -7.98 4.56 13.21
N ALA A 31 -9.18 4.84 13.74
CA ALA A 31 -9.65 4.15 14.93
C ALA A 31 -10.12 2.74 14.57
N GLY A 32 -9.42 1.71 15.04
CA GLY A 32 -9.82 0.31 14.90
C GLY A 32 -11.13 -0.05 15.62
N ALA A 33 -11.69 0.90 16.40
CA ALA A 33 -12.98 0.80 17.08
C ALA A 33 -13.71 2.15 17.01
N ALA A 34 -15.04 2.12 17.13
CA ALA A 34 -15.86 3.32 17.09
C ALA A 34 -15.46 4.34 18.17
N VAL A 35 -15.17 5.58 17.76
CA VAL A 35 -14.76 6.70 18.63
C VAL A 35 -15.92 7.64 18.90
N SER A 36 -15.95 8.27 20.07
CA SER A 36 -16.94 9.29 20.39
C SER A 36 -16.37 10.70 20.22
N ARG A 37 -17.24 11.72 20.17
CA ARG A 37 -16.83 13.14 20.15
C ARG A 37 -15.92 13.50 21.34
N ALA A 38 -16.11 12.85 22.49
CA ALA A 38 -15.27 13.06 23.67
C ALA A 38 -13.87 12.48 23.50
N ASP A 39 -13.77 11.27 22.92
CA ASP A 39 -12.50 10.62 22.61
C ASP A 39 -11.73 11.44 21.56
N LEU A 40 -12.41 11.93 20.52
CA LEU A 40 -11.82 12.83 19.51
C LEU A 40 -11.31 14.14 20.10
N ALA A 41 -12.03 14.74 21.06
CA ALA A 41 -11.57 15.95 21.73
C ALA A 41 -10.30 15.69 22.54
N ALA A 42 -10.21 14.56 23.23
CA ALA A 42 -9.02 14.16 23.98
C ALA A 42 -7.81 13.89 23.05
N ALA A 43 -8.02 13.13 21.95
CA ALA A 43 -6.95 12.75 21.02
C ALA A 43 -6.47 13.93 20.15
N SER A 44 -7.41 14.82 19.73
CA SER A 44 -7.07 15.97 18.89
C SER A 44 -6.53 17.17 19.66
N GLY A 45 -6.73 17.25 20.98
CA GLY A 45 -6.43 18.45 21.78
C GLY A 45 -7.37 19.63 21.47
N LEU A 46 -8.45 19.41 20.73
CA LEU A 46 -9.45 20.43 20.42
C LEU A 46 -10.52 20.50 21.51
N THR A 47 -11.18 21.67 21.61
CA THR A 47 -12.30 21.81 22.56
C THR A 47 -13.51 20.98 22.10
N LYS A 48 -14.31 20.46 23.05
CA LYS A 48 -15.54 19.69 22.76
C LYS A 48 -16.50 20.42 21.81
N PRO A 49 -16.77 21.76 21.96
CA PRO A 49 -17.61 22.48 21.02
C PRO A 49 -17.03 22.54 19.59
N THR A 50 -15.70 22.64 19.47
CA THR A 50 -15.03 22.64 18.16
C THR A 50 -15.19 21.29 17.49
N VAL A 51 -14.90 20.18 18.19
CA VAL A 51 -15.07 18.82 17.68
C VAL A 51 -16.54 18.58 17.27
N SER A 52 -17.50 18.97 18.10
CA SER A 52 -18.92 18.82 17.77
C SER A 52 -19.28 19.48 16.44
N LYS A 53 -18.87 20.73 16.22
CA LYS A 53 -19.14 21.45 14.95
C LYS A 53 -18.48 20.80 13.75
N LEU A 54 -17.24 20.29 13.91
CA LEU A 54 -16.54 19.60 12.81
C LEU A 54 -17.23 18.27 12.46
N VAL A 55 -17.58 17.48 13.47
CA VAL A 55 -18.30 16.21 13.29
C VAL A 55 -19.68 16.45 12.68
N ASP A 56 -20.43 17.46 13.14
CA ASP A 56 -21.75 17.81 12.58
C ASP A 56 -21.64 18.13 11.07
N SER A 57 -20.58 18.85 10.67
CA SER A 57 -20.32 19.12 9.25
C SER A 57 -20.02 17.84 8.46
N LEU A 58 -19.22 16.92 9.00
CA LEU A 58 -18.87 15.63 8.37
C LEU A 58 -20.09 14.70 8.26
N VAL A 59 -20.95 14.68 9.29
CA VAL A 59 -22.20 13.91 9.27
C VAL A 59 -23.17 14.50 8.23
N GLN A 60 -23.31 15.83 8.18
CA GLN A 60 -24.16 16.50 7.19
C GLN A 60 -23.67 16.24 5.75
N ALA A 61 -22.36 16.12 5.54
CA ALA A 61 -21.77 15.77 4.24
C ALA A 61 -21.92 14.28 3.88
N GLY A 62 -22.41 13.45 4.80
CA GLY A 62 -22.52 12.00 4.60
C GLY A 62 -21.19 11.26 4.63
N LEU A 63 -20.11 11.86 5.15
CA LEU A 63 -18.80 11.22 5.26
C LEU A 63 -18.64 10.43 6.56
N VAL A 64 -19.43 10.76 7.58
CA VAL A 64 -19.44 10.14 8.91
C VAL A 64 -20.86 9.78 9.30
N VAL A 65 -21.03 8.63 9.94
CA VAL A 65 -22.31 8.20 10.51
C VAL A 65 -22.21 8.09 12.02
N GLU A 66 -23.32 8.37 12.69
CA GLU A 66 -23.49 8.15 14.12
C GLU A 66 -24.16 6.81 14.36
N GLY A 67 -23.52 5.95 15.14
CA GLY A 67 -24.11 4.69 15.55
C GLY A 67 -25.07 4.81 16.71
N GLU A 68 -25.62 3.67 17.17
CA GLU A 68 -26.49 3.63 18.34
C GLU A 68 -25.76 4.01 19.62
N ALA A 69 -26.43 4.71 20.51
CA ALA A 69 -25.85 5.12 21.79
C ALA A 69 -25.49 3.91 22.67
N VAL A 70 -24.21 3.77 23.02
CA VAL A 70 -23.72 2.70 23.87
C VAL A 70 -23.68 3.16 25.33
N ALA A 71 -24.30 2.39 26.25
CA ALA A 71 -24.28 2.68 27.67
C ALA A 71 -22.83 2.60 28.21
N GLY A 72 -22.32 3.68 28.76
CA GLY A 72 -20.99 3.70 29.43
C GLY A 72 -21.06 3.09 30.83
N VAL A 73 -19.93 2.57 31.31
CA VAL A 73 -19.80 1.95 32.64
C VAL A 73 -20.10 2.96 33.76
N MET A 74 -19.84 4.28 33.53
CA MET A 74 -20.26 5.40 34.37
C MET A 74 -20.37 6.65 33.50
N GLY A 75 -21.54 7.24 33.33
CA GLY A 75 -21.72 8.53 32.67
C GLY A 75 -22.76 8.56 31.56
N ARG A 76 -22.77 9.65 30.76
CA ARG A 76 -23.67 9.85 29.61
C ARG A 76 -23.37 8.82 28.52
N PRO A 77 -24.39 8.23 27.87
CA PRO A 77 -24.21 7.31 26.74
C PRO A 77 -23.27 7.92 25.69
N LYS A 78 -22.34 7.11 25.16
CA LYS A 78 -21.44 7.49 24.07
C LYS A 78 -22.11 7.16 22.73
N ILE A 79 -22.13 8.12 21.81
CA ILE A 79 -22.56 7.90 20.44
C ILE A 79 -21.29 7.60 19.63
N PRO A 80 -21.12 6.40 19.10
CA PRO A 80 -19.98 6.03 18.28
C PRO A 80 -20.04 6.70 16.90
N LEU A 81 -18.90 7.13 16.39
CA LEU A 81 -18.71 7.73 15.07
C LEU A 81 -17.92 6.76 14.22
N GLN A 82 -18.31 6.61 12.97
CA GLN A 82 -17.64 5.79 11.97
C GLN A 82 -17.65 6.50 10.62
N LEU A 83 -16.69 6.17 9.75
CA LEU A 83 -16.75 6.61 8.35
C LEU A 83 -17.96 5.98 7.65
N GLU A 84 -18.63 6.75 6.79
CA GLU A 84 -19.65 6.18 5.89
C GLU A 84 -18.97 5.48 4.72
N GLY A 85 -18.79 4.17 4.84
CA GLY A 85 -18.04 3.36 3.90
C GLY A 85 -18.59 3.36 2.48
N TYR A 86 -19.85 3.72 2.30
CA TYR A 86 -20.51 3.77 1.01
C TYR A 86 -20.61 5.18 0.41
N ALA A 87 -20.18 6.22 1.13
CA ALA A 87 -20.25 7.62 0.67
C ALA A 87 -19.48 7.87 -0.63
N CYS A 88 -18.30 7.26 -0.72
CA CYS A 88 -17.44 7.32 -1.89
C CYS A 88 -16.58 6.06 -1.98
N PHE A 89 -16.03 5.83 -3.16
CA PHE A 89 -15.09 4.75 -3.39
C PHE A 89 -13.98 5.16 -4.36
N GLY A 90 -12.83 4.51 -4.21
CA GLY A 90 -11.72 4.62 -5.14
C GLY A 90 -11.42 3.28 -5.79
N VAL A 91 -10.87 3.30 -7.00
CA VAL A 91 -10.51 2.10 -7.76
C VAL A 91 -9.00 1.97 -7.86
N GLY A 92 -8.47 0.80 -7.50
CA GLY A 92 -7.12 0.36 -7.79
C GLY A 92 -7.11 -0.60 -8.98
N LEU A 93 -6.21 -0.40 -9.93
CA LEU A 93 -5.92 -1.32 -11.03
C LEU A 93 -4.47 -1.76 -10.93
N GLU A 94 -4.21 -3.05 -11.01
CA GLU A 94 -2.88 -3.63 -10.97
C GLU A 94 -2.63 -4.43 -12.24
N ILE A 95 -1.53 -4.11 -12.93
CA ILE A 95 -1.07 -4.85 -14.10
C ILE A 95 0.13 -5.69 -13.71
N MET A 96 0.00 -7.00 -13.78
CA MET A 96 1.08 -7.95 -13.53
C MET A 96 1.35 -8.79 -14.79
N TRP A 97 2.48 -9.45 -14.85
CA TRP A 97 2.92 -10.20 -16.04
C TRP A 97 1.95 -11.32 -16.50
N LYS A 98 1.17 -11.91 -15.58
CA LYS A 98 0.21 -13.00 -15.88
C LYS A 98 -1.22 -12.69 -15.42
N ARG A 99 -1.51 -11.49 -14.98
CA ARG A 99 -2.79 -11.14 -14.38
C ARG A 99 -3.04 -9.64 -14.43
N ILE A 100 -4.28 -9.28 -14.62
CA ILE A 100 -4.81 -7.93 -14.40
C ILE A 100 -5.85 -8.04 -13.30
N ARG A 101 -5.75 -7.17 -12.29
CA ARG A 101 -6.64 -7.13 -11.14
C ARG A 101 -7.15 -5.72 -10.92
N ALA A 102 -8.44 -5.60 -10.52
CA ALA A 102 -9.01 -4.35 -10.07
C ALA A 102 -9.79 -4.55 -8.77
N VAL A 103 -9.70 -3.55 -7.88
CA VAL A 103 -10.40 -3.51 -6.60
C VAL A 103 -11.06 -2.15 -6.45
N ALA A 104 -12.31 -2.13 -5.97
CA ALA A 104 -12.99 -0.92 -5.53
C ALA A 104 -13.09 -0.94 -4.00
N MET A 105 -12.66 0.13 -3.36
CA MET A 105 -12.61 0.27 -1.91
C MET A 105 -13.42 1.47 -1.45
N GLY A 106 -14.26 1.27 -0.44
CA GLY A 106 -15.03 2.31 0.20
C GLY A 106 -14.21 3.17 1.17
N LEU A 107 -14.80 4.26 1.64
CA LEU A 107 -14.12 5.26 2.47
C LEU A 107 -13.57 4.69 3.78
N ASP A 108 -14.20 3.67 4.34
CA ASP A 108 -13.78 2.98 5.57
C ASP A 108 -12.77 1.83 5.34
N GLY A 109 -12.26 1.70 4.12
CA GLY A 109 -11.30 0.67 3.75
C GLY A 109 -11.91 -0.69 3.36
N ARG A 110 -13.24 -0.86 3.45
CA ARG A 110 -13.88 -2.11 3.00
C ARG A 110 -13.75 -2.31 1.50
N VAL A 111 -13.50 -3.53 1.06
CA VAL A 111 -13.56 -3.89 -0.35
C VAL A 111 -15.02 -4.02 -0.78
N LEU A 112 -15.45 -3.15 -1.69
CA LEU A 112 -16.81 -3.14 -2.24
C LEU A 112 -16.96 -4.14 -3.39
N ALA A 113 -15.95 -4.22 -4.24
CA ALA A 113 -15.90 -5.16 -5.35
C ALA A 113 -14.46 -5.50 -5.69
N ARG A 114 -14.25 -6.72 -6.21
CA ARG A 114 -12.96 -7.13 -6.79
C ARG A 114 -13.21 -7.99 -8.02
N ASN A 115 -12.32 -7.87 -8.98
CA ASN A 115 -12.31 -8.75 -10.15
C ASN A 115 -10.88 -8.87 -10.68
N GLU A 116 -10.56 -10.02 -11.24
CA GLU A 116 -9.28 -10.28 -11.88
C GLU A 116 -9.46 -11.28 -13.02
N PHE A 117 -8.52 -11.26 -13.97
CA PHE A 117 -8.42 -12.28 -15.00
C PHE A 117 -6.96 -12.57 -15.35
N ALA A 118 -6.71 -13.78 -15.81
CA ALA A 118 -5.39 -14.21 -16.26
C ALA A 118 -5.14 -13.71 -17.69
N LEU A 119 -4.00 -13.03 -17.91
CA LEU A 119 -3.53 -12.60 -19.21
C LEU A 119 -2.00 -12.65 -19.23
N ASP A 120 -1.41 -13.20 -20.27
CA ASP A 120 0.04 -13.14 -20.50
C ASP A 120 0.40 -11.77 -21.08
N VAL A 121 0.52 -10.78 -20.20
CA VAL A 121 0.69 -9.36 -20.57
C VAL A 121 1.90 -9.12 -21.48
N PRO A 122 3.10 -9.71 -21.23
CA PRO A 122 4.24 -9.54 -22.14
C PRO A 122 4.02 -10.07 -23.56
N SER A 123 3.15 -11.07 -23.71
CA SER A 123 2.84 -11.67 -25.02
C SER A 123 1.63 -11.04 -25.70
N ALA A 124 0.83 -10.28 -24.99
CA ALA A 124 -0.38 -9.63 -25.51
C ALA A 124 -0.05 -8.31 -26.23
N ASP A 125 -0.89 -7.94 -27.20
CA ASP A 125 -0.87 -6.58 -27.73
C ASP A 125 -1.25 -5.59 -26.60
N TYR A 126 -0.43 -4.57 -26.36
CA TYR A 126 -0.68 -3.64 -25.26
C TYR A 126 -2.04 -2.94 -25.38
N ARG A 127 -2.57 -2.74 -26.60
CA ARG A 127 -3.91 -2.18 -26.83
C ARG A 127 -5.03 -3.14 -26.43
N GLU A 128 -4.79 -4.43 -26.50
CA GLU A 128 -5.69 -5.43 -25.93
C GLU A 128 -5.70 -5.30 -24.40
N VAL A 129 -4.52 -5.17 -23.78
CA VAL A 129 -4.39 -4.93 -22.35
C VAL A 129 -5.14 -3.65 -21.92
N VAL A 130 -5.06 -2.58 -22.71
CA VAL A 130 -5.82 -1.33 -22.47
C VAL A 130 -7.33 -1.58 -22.47
N ARG A 131 -7.86 -2.23 -23.53
CA ARG A 131 -9.31 -2.50 -23.67
C ARG A 131 -9.84 -3.38 -22.55
N GLU A 132 -9.13 -4.46 -22.24
CA GLU A 132 -9.53 -5.40 -21.18
C GLU A 132 -9.46 -4.73 -19.80
N SER A 133 -8.44 -3.92 -19.54
CA SER A 133 -8.33 -3.13 -18.32
C SER A 133 -9.47 -2.13 -18.16
N ALA A 134 -9.82 -1.42 -19.24
CA ALA A 134 -10.95 -0.49 -19.25
C ALA A 134 -12.29 -1.20 -19.01
N ALA A 135 -12.51 -2.34 -19.66
CA ALA A 135 -13.71 -3.16 -19.46
C ALA A 135 -13.83 -3.64 -18.00
N LEU A 136 -12.70 -4.10 -17.43
CA LEU A 136 -12.62 -4.53 -16.03
C LEU A 136 -12.98 -3.38 -15.08
N VAL A 137 -12.41 -2.19 -15.26
CA VAL A 137 -12.65 -1.01 -14.42
C VAL A 137 -14.12 -0.57 -14.51
N ARG A 138 -14.71 -0.50 -15.72
CA ARG A 138 -16.13 -0.14 -15.90
C ARG A 138 -17.04 -1.13 -15.15
N GLY A 139 -16.86 -2.44 -15.36
CA GLY A 139 -17.67 -3.47 -14.69
C GLY A 139 -17.52 -3.47 -13.17
N LEU A 140 -16.31 -3.14 -12.67
CA LEU A 140 -16.03 -3.01 -11.26
C LEU A 140 -16.74 -1.79 -10.64
N ARG A 141 -16.69 -0.62 -11.30
CA ARG A 141 -17.39 0.60 -10.89
C ARG A 141 -18.90 0.37 -10.77
N ASP A 142 -19.49 -0.31 -11.75
CA ASP A 142 -20.92 -0.66 -11.71
C ASP A 142 -21.24 -1.59 -10.53
N SER A 143 -20.35 -2.52 -10.23
CA SER A 143 -20.50 -3.41 -9.08
C SER A 143 -20.38 -2.66 -7.76
N ALA A 144 -19.41 -1.76 -7.63
CA ALA A 144 -19.24 -0.91 -6.45
C ALA A 144 -20.45 -0.02 -6.21
N ARG A 145 -21.00 0.62 -7.26
CA ARG A 145 -22.22 1.44 -7.17
C ARG A 145 -23.42 0.63 -6.68
N ARG A 146 -23.60 -0.61 -7.19
CA ARG A 146 -24.67 -1.51 -6.71
C ARG A 146 -24.53 -1.87 -5.23
N VAL A 147 -23.28 -2.13 -4.78
CA VAL A 147 -23.01 -2.44 -3.37
C VAL A 147 -23.30 -1.22 -2.48
N CYS A 148 -22.89 -0.02 -2.89
CA CYS A 148 -23.20 1.21 -2.17
C CYS A 148 -24.69 1.48 -2.09
N ALA A 149 -25.44 1.29 -3.19
CA ALA A 149 -26.90 1.46 -3.21
C ALA A 149 -27.59 0.44 -2.27
N ALA A 150 -27.13 -0.81 -2.24
CA ALA A 150 -27.62 -1.80 -1.29
C ALA A 150 -27.30 -1.42 0.18
N GLY A 151 -26.21 -0.67 0.41
CA GLY A 151 -25.83 -0.09 1.69
C GLY A 151 -26.57 1.20 2.06
N GLY A 152 -27.49 1.68 1.20
CA GLY A 152 -28.32 2.87 1.45
C GLY A 152 -27.79 4.18 0.85
N VAL A 153 -26.75 4.14 0.02
CA VAL A 153 -26.18 5.31 -0.67
C VAL A 153 -26.38 5.15 -2.18
N ASP A 154 -27.43 5.77 -2.72
CA ASP A 154 -27.82 5.62 -4.13
C ASP A 154 -26.86 6.28 -5.13
N ALA A 155 -26.13 7.33 -4.70
CA ALA A 155 -25.22 8.10 -5.54
C ALA A 155 -23.84 8.24 -4.87
N PRO A 156 -23.07 7.14 -4.74
CA PRO A 156 -21.72 7.21 -4.20
C PRO A 156 -20.80 8.01 -5.13
N ARG A 157 -19.86 8.74 -4.56
CA ARG A 157 -18.86 9.47 -5.35
C ARG A 157 -17.74 8.51 -5.79
N ASP A 158 -17.49 8.44 -7.09
CA ASP A 158 -16.32 7.79 -7.67
C ASP A 158 -15.14 8.77 -7.59
N LEU A 159 -14.05 8.37 -6.93
CA LEU A 159 -12.90 9.24 -6.68
C LEU A 159 -11.78 9.05 -7.71
N GLY A 160 -12.02 8.18 -8.69
CA GLY A 160 -11.09 7.93 -9.78
C GLY A 160 -10.33 6.63 -9.66
N LEU A 161 -9.27 6.54 -10.44
CA LEU A 161 -8.46 5.35 -10.65
C LEU A 161 -6.99 5.59 -10.31
N CYS A 162 -6.39 4.64 -9.59
CA CYS A 162 -4.94 4.57 -9.42
C CYS A 162 -4.41 3.26 -10.01
N LEU A 163 -3.40 3.36 -10.88
CA LEU A 163 -2.72 2.23 -11.50
C LEU A 163 -1.48 1.83 -10.70
N ALA A 164 -1.40 0.57 -10.34
CA ALA A 164 -0.20 -0.09 -9.83
C ALA A 164 0.53 -0.80 -10.98
N ILE A 165 1.78 -0.43 -11.23
CA ILE A 165 2.58 -1.00 -12.31
C ILE A 165 3.97 -1.42 -11.81
N PRO A 166 4.51 -2.59 -12.19
CA PRO A 166 5.85 -3.02 -11.80
C PRO A 166 6.90 -2.34 -12.68
N GLY A 167 7.00 -1.01 -12.57
CA GLY A 167 7.83 -0.21 -13.45
C GLY A 167 7.91 1.25 -13.04
N ARG A 168 8.42 2.08 -13.96
CA ARG A 168 8.53 3.52 -13.79
C ARG A 168 7.69 4.24 -14.84
N THR A 169 7.02 5.30 -14.43
CA THR A 169 6.26 6.20 -15.28
C THR A 169 7.05 7.50 -15.53
N ASP A 170 6.64 8.27 -16.52
CA ASP A 170 7.10 9.65 -16.71
C ASP A 170 6.53 10.61 -15.65
N SER A 171 7.01 11.85 -15.65
CA SER A 171 6.60 12.88 -14.70
C SER A 171 5.13 13.30 -14.86
N ASP A 172 4.57 13.11 -16.03
CA ASP A 172 3.21 13.54 -16.38
C ASP A 172 2.21 12.39 -16.22
N GLU A 173 2.71 11.20 -15.79
CA GLU A 173 1.92 9.96 -15.58
C GLU A 173 1.10 9.56 -16.81
N GLU A 174 1.68 9.69 -17.99
CA GLU A 174 1.04 9.30 -19.27
C GLU A 174 1.67 8.07 -19.91
N THR A 175 2.99 7.86 -19.66
CA THR A 175 3.80 6.85 -20.30
C THR A 175 4.49 5.96 -19.28
N ILE A 176 4.48 4.66 -19.52
CA ILE A 176 5.32 3.70 -18.80
C ILE A 176 6.69 3.70 -19.46
N LEU A 177 7.66 4.36 -18.83
CA LEU A 177 9.03 4.48 -19.33
C LEU A 177 9.75 3.13 -19.36
N SER A 178 9.52 2.31 -18.32
CA SER A 178 10.17 1.02 -18.20
C SER A 178 9.41 0.11 -17.23
N ALA A 179 8.91 -1.00 -17.73
CA ALA A 179 8.36 -2.11 -16.95
C ALA A 179 8.93 -3.43 -17.52
N PRO A 180 10.19 -3.79 -17.18
CA PRO A 180 10.91 -4.89 -17.82
C PRO A 180 10.24 -6.25 -17.71
N ILE A 181 9.44 -6.46 -16.64
CA ILE A 181 8.69 -7.70 -16.46
C ILE A 181 7.50 -7.83 -17.41
N LEU A 182 6.97 -6.71 -17.90
CA LEU A 182 5.90 -6.66 -18.87
C LEU A 182 6.42 -6.57 -20.30
N ASP A 183 7.76 -6.48 -20.47
CA ASP A 183 8.43 -6.17 -21.74
C ASP A 183 7.96 -4.84 -22.35
N TRP A 184 7.62 -3.87 -21.48
CA TRP A 184 7.15 -2.55 -21.85
C TRP A 184 8.22 -1.49 -21.67
N PHE A 185 8.51 -0.75 -22.74
CA PHE A 185 9.43 0.39 -22.76
C PHE A 185 8.81 1.51 -23.59
N ASP A 186 8.72 2.70 -23.01
CA ASP A 186 8.11 3.89 -23.61
C ASP A 186 6.68 3.64 -24.15
N VAL A 187 5.86 2.89 -23.37
CA VAL A 187 4.49 2.52 -23.74
C VAL A 187 3.51 3.57 -23.20
N PRO A 188 2.68 4.23 -24.04
CA PRO A 188 1.72 5.26 -23.60
C PRO A 188 0.44 4.64 -23.00
N PHE A 189 0.59 3.63 -22.17
CA PHE A 189 -0.50 2.83 -21.62
C PHE A 189 -1.47 3.66 -20.76
N ILE A 190 -0.93 4.58 -19.97
CA ILE A 190 -1.72 5.38 -19.01
C ILE A 190 -2.61 6.35 -19.76
N ARG A 191 -2.07 7.04 -20.76
CA ARG A 191 -2.82 7.93 -21.66
C ARG A 191 -3.90 7.16 -22.41
N ASP A 192 -3.52 6.05 -23.06
CA ASP A 192 -4.44 5.27 -23.88
C ASP A 192 -5.55 4.62 -23.03
N LEU A 193 -5.26 4.24 -21.77
CA LEU A 193 -6.27 3.73 -20.84
C LEU A 193 -7.22 4.86 -20.40
N ARG A 194 -6.71 6.05 -20.12
CA ARG A 194 -7.52 7.23 -19.79
C ARG A 194 -8.46 7.58 -20.94
N ASP A 195 -7.94 7.62 -22.17
CA ASP A 195 -8.73 7.89 -23.38
C ASP A 195 -9.83 6.82 -23.59
N GLU A 196 -9.49 5.53 -23.40
CA GLU A 196 -10.44 4.42 -23.50
C GLU A 196 -11.54 4.48 -22.44
N LEU A 197 -11.23 4.90 -21.21
CA LEU A 197 -12.22 5.09 -20.15
C LEU A 197 -13.14 6.28 -20.41
N GLY A 198 -12.69 7.27 -21.19
CA GLY A 198 -13.43 8.49 -21.49
C GLY A 198 -13.53 9.44 -20.30
N ASP A 199 -12.56 9.34 -19.38
CA ASP A 199 -12.64 9.98 -18.09
C ASP A 199 -11.92 11.33 -18.03
N GLU A 200 -12.67 12.35 -17.60
CA GLU A 200 -12.13 13.57 -17.00
C GLU A 200 -11.70 13.36 -15.53
N GLU A 201 -11.75 12.11 -15.04
CA GLU A 201 -11.57 11.76 -13.63
C GLU A 201 -10.10 11.77 -13.21
N THR A 202 -9.90 11.84 -11.89
CA THR A 202 -8.57 11.72 -11.28
C THR A 202 -7.96 10.36 -11.60
N PHE A 203 -6.89 10.38 -12.38
CA PHE A 203 -6.12 9.20 -12.75
C PHE A 203 -4.67 9.40 -12.30
N SER A 204 -4.14 8.44 -11.59
CA SER A 204 -2.72 8.43 -11.16
C SER A 204 -2.11 7.05 -11.37
N ALA A 205 -0.79 7.00 -11.50
CA ALA A 205 -0.05 5.76 -11.69
C ALA A 205 1.23 5.77 -10.86
N PHE A 206 1.49 4.66 -10.16
CA PHE A 206 2.65 4.53 -9.31
C PHE A 206 3.27 3.14 -9.44
N ASN A 207 4.52 3.04 -9.01
CA ASN A 207 5.16 1.75 -8.85
C ASN A 207 4.40 0.88 -7.82
N ASP A 208 4.27 -0.42 -8.10
CA ASP A 208 3.56 -1.39 -7.28
C ASP A 208 4.08 -1.47 -5.83
N ASN A 209 5.41 -1.41 -5.63
CA ASN A 209 5.99 -1.41 -4.28
C ASN A 209 5.71 -0.10 -3.51
N GLN A 210 5.68 1.05 -4.21
CA GLN A 210 5.31 2.33 -3.58
C GLN A 210 3.87 2.29 -3.07
N LEU A 211 2.95 1.68 -3.82
CA LEU A 211 1.57 1.52 -3.40
C LEU A 211 1.42 0.47 -2.29
N ALA A 212 2.17 -0.64 -2.38
CA ALA A 212 2.15 -1.66 -1.34
C ALA A 212 2.58 -1.10 0.02
N VAL A 213 3.64 -0.28 0.07
CA VAL A 213 4.06 0.34 1.33
C VAL A 213 3.03 1.33 1.88
N LEU A 214 2.26 2.02 1.04
CA LEU A 214 1.18 2.90 1.51
C LEU A 214 0.04 2.13 2.18
N PHE A 215 -0.21 0.90 1.74
CA PHE A 215 -1.11 0.00 2.43
C PHE A 215 -0.59 -0.30 3.84
N GLU A 216 0.67 -0.70 3.98
CA GLU A 216 1.28 -1.04 5.27
C GLU A 216 1.39 0.16 6.22
N VAL A 217 1.67 1.35 5.72
CA VAL A 217 1.66 2.58 6.54
C VAL A 217 0.30 2.81 7.21
N HIS A 218 -0.78 2.43 6.54
CA HIS A 218 -2.12 2.54 7.13
C HIS A 218 -2.38 1.47 8.19
N GLU A 219 -1.91 0.25 7.96
CA GLU A 219 -2.05 -0.85 8.93
C GLU A 219 -1.14 -0.65 10.16
N HIS A 220 -0.06 0.15 10.03
CA HIS A 220 0.92 0.45 11.07
C HIS A 220 1.02 1.97 11.34
N PRO A 221 -0.04 2.62 11.84
CA PRO A 221 -0.09 4.08 11.94
C PRO A 221 0.94 4.64 12.93
N GLY A 222 1.81 5.54 12.44
CA GLY A 222 2.82 6.21 13.25
C GLY A 222 4.04 5.35 13.59
N GLU A 223 4.15 4.14 13.08
CA GLU A 223 5.29 3.25 13.31
C GLU A 223 6.43 3.50 12.33
N SER A 224 7.63 3.07 12.74
CA SER A 224 8.83 3.03 11.87
C SER A 224 9.16 1.58 11.56
N PHE A 225 9.31 1.24 10.27
CA PHE A 225 9.62 -0.12 9.83
C PHE A 225 10.31 -0.14 8.46
N LEU A 226 11.02 -1.23 8.20
CA LEU A 226 11.50 -1.58 6.86
C LEU A 226 10.45 -2.49 6.21
N PHE A 227 9.85 -2.03 5.12
CA PHE A 227 9.00 -2.86 4.27
C PHE A 227 9.86 -3.61 3.25
N VAL A 228 9.64 -4.91 3.11
CA VAL A 228 10.36 -5.74 2.11
C VAL A 228 9.36 -6.64 1.42
N SER A 229 9.25 -6.51 0.11
CA SER A 229 8.31 -7.27 -0.70
C SER A 229 9.01 -8.04 -1.80
N ALA A 230 8.52 -9.24 -2.08
CA ALA A 230 8.96 -10.05 -3.19
C ALA A 230 7.79 -10.40 -4.11
N SER A 231 7.90 -10.01 -5.37
CA SER A 231 6.93 -10.36 -6.43
C SER A 231 7.64 -11.03 -7.61
N THR A 232 8.43 -10.29 -8.34
CA THR A 232 9.34 -10.77 -9.38
C THR A 232 10.77 -10.68 -8.92
N GLY A 233 11.17 -9.51 -8.44
CA GLY A 233 12.41 -9.22 -7.74
C GLY A 233 12.14 -8.99 -6.26
N ILE A 234 13.10 -8.35 -5.60
CA ILE A 234 13.03 -7.93 -4.21
C ILE A 234 12.99 -6.40 -4.18
N GLY A 235 11.91 -5.85 -3.70
CA GLY A 235 11.75 -4.43 -3.47
C GLY A 235 11.60 -4.12 -1.98
N GLY A 236 11.68 -2.84 -1.64
CA GLY A 236 11.41 -2.41 -0.28
C GLY A 236 11.16 -0.92 -0.18
N ALA A 237 10.84 -0.50 1.02
CA ALA A 237 10.68 0.91 1.38
C ALA A 237 11.02 1.12 2.85
N VAL A 238 11.47 2.32 3.18
CA VAL A 238 11.73 2.73 4.56
C VAL A 238 10.56 3.59 5.02
N VAL A 239 9.96 3.23 6.14
CA VAL A 239 8.92 4.01 6.80
C VAL A 239 9.45 4.53 8.13
N LEU A 240 9.38 5.84 8.35
CA LEU A 240 9.79 6.51 9.58
C LEU A 240 8.61 7.32 10.13
N ASP A 241 8.23 7.06 11.37
CA ASP A 241 7.12 7.74 12.05
C ASP A 241 5.82 7.76 11.22
N GLY A 242 5.50 6.63 10.57
CA GLY A 242 4.33 6.49 9.72
C GLY A 242 4.41 7.19 8.36
N HIS A 243 5.62 7.62 7.94
CA HIS A 243 5.84 8.29 6.66
C HIS A 243 6.86 7.55 5.80
N VAL A 244 6.55 7.34 4.54
CA VAL A 244 7.49 6.74 3.58
C VAL A 244 8.66 7.68 3.36
N TYR A 245 9.87 7.23 3.65
CA TYR A 245 11.10 7.95 3.40
C TYR A 245 11.60 7.67 1.98
N GLY A 246 11.47 8.64 1.08
CA GLY A 246 11.84 8.48 -0.33
C GLY A 246 13.34 8.68 -0.62
N GLY A 247 14.12 9.24 0.32
CA GLY A 247 15.50 9.67 0.04
C GLY A 247 15.55 10.86 -0.91
N LEU A 248 16.78 11.22 -1.33
CA LEU A 248 17.00 12.38 -2.19
C LEU A 248 16.43 12.21 -3.61
N ASN A 249 16.50 11.00 -4.16
CA ASN A 249 16.15 10.69 -5.55
C ASN A 249 15.03 9.63 -5.66
N GLY A 250 14.30 9.34 -4.59
CA GLY A 250 13.29 8.28 -4.56
C GLY A 250 13.83 6.85 -4.50
N TRP A 251 15.11 6.66 -4.14
CA TRP A 251 15.77 5.34 -4.13
C TRP A 251 15.95 4.75 -2.72
N ALA A 252 15.38 5.37 -1.70
CA ALA A 252 15.44 4.80 -0.35
C ALA A 252 14.63 3.50 -0.31
N GLY A 253 15.20 2.47 0.33
CA GLY A 253 14.55 1.17 0.44
C GLY A 253 14.86 0.17 -0.68
N GLU A 254 15.78 0.45 -1.59
CA GLU A 254 16.23 -0.49 -2.64
C GLU A 254 17.02 -1.67 -2.03
N ILE A 255 16.41 -2.35 -1.06
CA ILE A 255 17.00 -3.44 -0.26
C ILE A 255 17.42 -4.62 -1.13
N GLY A 256 16.69 -4.89 -2.22
CA GLY A 256 17.01 -5.97 -3.17
C GLY A 256 18.40 -5.84 -3.78
N HIS A 257 18.96 -4.64 -3.81
CA HIS A 257 20.29 -4.36 -4.35
C HIS A 257 21.38 -4.22 -3.29
N THR A 258 21.07 -4.56 -2.02
CA THR A 258 22.09 -4.69 -0.97
C THR A 258 22.97 -5.90 -1.26
N VAL A 259 24.28 -5.68 -1.29
CA VAL A 259 25.27 -6.74 -1.51
C VAL A 259 25.42 -7.57 -0.24
N VAL A 260 25.07 -8.84 -0.30
CA VAL A 260 25.17 -9.81 0.81
C VAL A 260 26.35 -10.75 0.66
N ASP A 261 26.85 -10.91 -0.57
CA ASP A 261 28.06 -11.66 -0.88
C ASP A 261 28.84 -10.97 -2.01
N ARG A 262 30.04 -10.49 -1.71
CA ARG A 262 30.90 -9.79 -2.69
C ARG A 262 31.33 -10.65 -3.88
N HIS A 263 31.26 -11.97 -3.76
CA HIS A 263 31.63 -12.95 -4.79
C HIS A 263 30.42 -13.70 -5.35
N GLY A 264 29.21 -13.28 -4.96
CA GLY A 264 27.95 -13.91 -5.37
C GLY A 264 27.60 -13.71 -6.85
N PRO A 265 26.43 -14.19 -7.29
CA PRO A 265 25.99 -14.11 -8.68
C PRO A 265 25.78 -12.67 -9.14
N LEU A 266 25.85 -12.50 -10.47
CA LEU A 266 25.59 -11.21 -11.12
C LEU A 266 24.09 -10.88 -11.03
N CYS A 267 23.75 -9.74 -10.44
CA CYS A 267 22.41 -9.21 -10.40
C CYS A 267 22.04 -8.52 -11.73
N ARG A 268 20.74 -8.50 -12.07
CA ARG A 268 20.21 -7.80 -13.26
C ARG A 268 20.52 -6.30 -13.26
N CYS A 269 20.78 -5.70 -12.09
CA CYS A 269 21.22 -4.30 -11.97
C CYS A 269 22.67 -4.05 -12.39
N GLY A 270 23.41 -5.09 -12.82
CA GLY A 270 24.81 -5.04 -13.22
C GLY A 270 25.82 -5.16 -12.05
N ARG A 271 25.35 -5.25 -10.80
CA ARG A 271 26.20 -5.44 -9.61
C ARG A 271 26.26 -6.92 -9.24
N GLN A 272 27.26 -7.30 -8.47
CA GLN A 272 27.48 -8.69 -8.03
C GLN A 272 27.02 -8.85 -6.58
N GLY A 273 26.34 -9.98 -6.27
CA GLY A 273 26.00 -10.41 -4.93
C GLY A 273 24.87 -9.68 -4.25
N CYS A 274 23.98 -9.00 -5.01
CA CYS A 274 22.74 -8.42 -4.46
C CYS A 274 21.84 -9.52 -3.91
N ILE A 275 21.08 -9.26 -2.83
CA ILE A 275 20.14 -10.23 -2.28
C ILE A 275 19.07 -10.66 -3.31
N GLU A 276 18.66 -9.80 -4.22
CA GLU A 276 17.76 -10.13 -5.31
C GLU A 276 18.29 -11.24 -6.21
N ALA A 277 19.59 -11.34 -6.42
CA ALA A 277 20.18 -12.39 -7.23
C ALA A 277 20.03 -13.80 -6.61
N TYR A 278 19.68 -13.90 -5.33
CA TYR A 278 19.42 -15.15 -4.61
C TYR A 278 17.94 -15.42 -4.36
N LEU A 279 17.18 -14.37 -4.06
CA LEU A 279 15.80 -14.47 -3.61
C LEU A 279 14.76 -14.01 -4.66
N SER A 280 15.18 -13.54 -5.84
CA SER A 280 14.20 -13.24 -6.90
C SER A 280 13.47 -14.52 -7.34
N ARG A 281 12.25 -14.36 -7.85
CA ARG A 281 11.47 -15.47 -8.38
C ARG A 281 12.27 -16.35 -9.35
N LYS A 282 13.01 -15.73 -10.27
CA LYS A 282 13.87 -16.44 -11.22
C LYS A 282 14.96 -17.23 -10.51
N ALA A 283 15.65 -16.64 -9.54
CA ALA A 283 16.70 -17.32 -8.80
C ALA A 283 16.17 -18.54 -8.01
N LEU A 284 14.99 -18.40 -7.38
CA LEU A 284 14.33 -19.51 -6.70
C LEU A 284 13.91 -20.63 -7.67
N GLN A 285 13.37 -20.28 -8.85
CA GLN A 285 12.99 -21.25 -9.88
C GLN A 285 14.20 -22.00 -10.45
N GLU A 286 15.29 -21.29 -10.75
CA GLU A 286 16.55 -21.89 -11.21
C GLU A 286 17.14 -22.84 -10.15
N ARG A 287 17.12 -22.44 -8.88
CA ARG A 287 17.57 -23.27 -7.76
C ARG A 287 16.71 -24.51 -7.57
N ALA A 288 15.39 -24.39 -7.71
CA ALA A 288 14.44 -25.50 -7.63
C ALA A 288 14.47 -26.42 -8.86
N GLY A 289 15.19 -26.05 -9.93
CA GLY A 289 15.21 -26.79 -11.18
C GLY A 289 13.85 -26.85 -11.90
N VAL A 290 12.94 -25.88 -11.64
CA VAL A 290 11.61 -25.83 -12.23
C VAL A 290 11.55 -24.82 -13.38
N ALA A 291 10.51 -24.93 -14.22
CA ALA A 291 10.31 -24.01 -15.34
C ALA A 291 10.01 -22.59 -14.86
N SER A 292 10.43 -21.59 -15.63
CA SER A 292 10.18 -20.17 -15.33
C SER A 292 8.68 -19.81 -15.30
N THR A 293 7.82 -20.67 -15.83
CA THR A 293 6.35 -20.55 -15.79
C THR A 293 5.71 -21.12 -14.54
N THR A 294 6.49 -21.88 -13.72
CA THR A 294 5.99 -22.51 -12.48
C THR A 294 5.52 -21.44 -11.49
N HIS A 295 4.39 -21.69 -10.82
CA HIS A 295 3.87 -20.81 -9.79
C HIS A 295 4.85 -20.73 -8.60
N ILE A 296 4.96 -19.55 -7.97
CA ILE A 296 5.96 -19.36 -6.91
C ILE A 296 5.74 -20.29 -5.70
N ALA A 297 4.50 -20.55 -5.32
CA ALA A 297 4.19 -21.47 -4.23
C ALA A 297 4.64 -22.90 -4.54
N GLU A 298 4.50 -23.36 -5.80
CA GLU A 298 5.01 -24.66 -6.25
C GLU A 298 6.55 -24.69 -6.27
N THR A 299 7.18 -23.57 -6.65
CA THR A 299 8.64 -23.39 -6.62
C THR A 299 9.16 -23.51 -5.19
N ILE A 300 8.53 -22.81 -4.24
CA ILE A 300 8.88 -22.88 -2.81
C ILE A 300 8.66 -24.31 -2.32
N GLY A 301 7.53 -24.95 -2.65
CA GLY A 301 7.28 -26.34 -2.31
C GLY A 301 8.37 -27.28 -2.83
N ALA A 302 8.83 -27.12 -4.07
CA ALA A 302 9.91 -27.92 -4.65
C ALA A 302 11.24 -27.72 -3.94
N LEU A 303 11.62 -26.47 -3.61
CA LEU A 303 12.84 -26.14 -2.90
C LEU A 303 12.95 -26.86 -1.53
N PHE A 304 11.86 -27.01 -0.82
CA PHE A 304 11.83 -27.55 0.54
C PHE A 304 11.34 -29.01 0.62
N GLN A 305 11.15 -29.68 -0.51
CA GLN A 305 10.97 -31.13 -0.60
C GLN A 305 12.27 -31.86 -1.00
N ASP A 306 13.31 -31.13 -1.41
CA ASP A 306 14.61 -31.65 -1.78
C ASP A 306 15.38 -32.16 -0.54
N PRO A 307 16.25 -33.18 -0.64
CA PRO A 307 17.18 -33.59 0.40
C PRO A 307 18.03 -32.46 0.98
N ASP A 308 18.36 -31.45 0.17
CA ASP A 308 19.16 -30.28 0.56
C ASP A 308 18.32 -29.10 1.11
N ALA A 309 17.05 -29.33 1.41
CA ALA A 309 16.12 -28.32 1.91
C ALA A 309 16.64 -27.55 3.13
N GLN A 310 17.32 -28.24 4.06
CA GLN A 310 17.86 -27.62 5.26
C GLN A 310 19.04 -26.69 4.95
N GLU A 311 19.91 -27.06 4.01
CA GLU A 311 21.02 -26.22 3.54
C GLU A 311 20.47 -25.00 2.80
N THR A 312 19.50 -25.20 1.92
CA THR A 312 18.79 -24.12 1.21
C THR A 312 18.13 -23.14 2.19
N ALA A 313 17.44 -23.65 3.21
CA ALA A 313 16.84 -22.81 4.25
C ALA A 313 17.89 -22.00 5.02
N GLY A 314 19.01 -22.65 5.36
CA GLY A 314 20.15 -22.02 6.04
C GLY A 314 20.70 -20.85 5.24
N GLU A 315 21.04 -21.10 3.97
CA GLU A 315 21.63 -20.08 3.09
C GLU A 315 20.66 -18.91 2.83
N LEU A 316 19.42 -19.20 2.40
CA LEU A 316 18.47 -18.12 2.08
C LEU A 316 18.09 -17.30 3.32
N GLY A 317 17.96 -17.95 4.49
CA GLY A 317 17.69 -17.25 5.75
C GLY A 317 18.84 -16.39 6.21
N GLU A 318 20.10 -16.89 6.10
CA GLU A 318 21.30 -16.12 6.42
C GLU A 318 21.44 -14.90 5.51
N LEU A 319 21.34 -15.08 4.19
CA LEU A 319 21.48 -14.00 3.22
C LEU A 319 20.42 -12.90 3.42
N LEU A 320 19.16 -13.27 3.64
CA LEU A 320 18.11 -12.31 3.97
C LEU A 320 18.41 -11.61 5.29
N GLY A 321 18.85 -12.35 6.31
CA GLY A 321 19.24 -11.81 7.61
C GLY A 321 20.39 -10.79 7.52
N ILE A 322 21.38 -11.04 6.66
CA ILE A 322 22.49 -10.09 6.39
C ILE A 322 21.92 -8.79 5.77
N ALA A 323 21.08 -8.90 4.73
CA ALA A 323 20.50 -7.72 4.09
C ALA A 323 19.68 -6.88 5.06
N LEU A 324 18.80 -7.54 5.84
CA LEU A 324 17.97 -6.87 6.83
C LEU A 324 18.79 -6.24 7.95
N SER A 325 19.75 -6.97 8.53
CA SER A 325 20.61 -6.43 9.61
C SER A 325 21.38 -5.19 9.16
N ASN A 326 21.91 -5.18 7.93
CA ASN A 326 22.61 -4.02 7.38
C ASN A 326 21.70 -2.79 7.32
N ALA A 327 20.45 -2.95 6.88
CA ALA A 327 19.49 -1.87 6.82
C ALA A 327 19.04 -1.40 8.22
N LEU A 328 18.70 -2.34 9.12
CA LEU A 328 18.26 -2.04 10.48
C LEU A 328 19.34 -1.28 11.28
N ASN A 329 20.60 -1.69 11.15
CA ASN A 329 21.72 -1.03 11.82
C ASN A 329 21.97 0.41 11.33
N VAL A 330 21.66 0.71 10.06
CA VAL A 330 21.85 2.05 9.48
C VAL A 330 20.64 2.95 9.80
N LEU A 331 19.44 2.38 9.84
CA LEU A 331 18.19 3.13 10.01
C LEU A 331 17.78 3.27 11.48
N ASP A 332 18.39 2.50 12.39
CA ASP A 332 18.02 2.44 13.83
C ASP A 332 16.52 2.13 14.03
N ILE A 333 16.04 1.09 13.35
CA ILE A 333 14.68 0.57 13.48
C ILE A 333 14.73 -0.93 13.78
N ASN A 334 13.69 -1.44 14.46
CA ASN A 334 13.62 -2.83 14.90
C ASN A 334 12.45 -3.63 14.35
N LYS A 335 11.74 -3.08 13.36
CA LYS A 335 10.58 -3.74 12.76
C LYS A 335 10.78 -3.92 11.26
N VAL A 336 10.44 -5.12 10.77
CA VAL A 336 10.41 -5.46 9.33
C VAL A 336 9.03 -6.02 9.01
N VAL A 337 8.41 -5.50 7.95
CA VAL A 337 7.17 -6.03 7.39
C VAL A 337 7.50 -6.73 6.08
N LEU A 338 7.24 -8.02 6.01
CA LEU A 338 7.49 -8.87 4.85
C LEU A 338 6.21 -9.03 4.02
N ALA A 339 6.32 -8.90 2.70
CA ALA A 339 5.19 -9.02 1.79
C ALA A 339 5.53 -9.87 0.55
N GLY A 340 4.52 -10.12 -0.28
CA GLY A 340 4.66 -10.99 -1.44
C GLY A 340 5.01 -12.43 -1.02
N TYR A 341 5.72 -13.15 -1.87
CA TYR A 341 6.07 -14.55 -1.57
C TYR A 341 7.14 -14.72 -0.46
N LEU A 342 7.70 -13.64 0.08
CA LEU A 342 8.51 -13.76 1.29
C LEU A 342 7.69 -14.27 2.47
N VAL A 343 6.38 -14.00 2.49
CA VAL A 343 5.46 -14.53 3.50
C VAL A 343 5.34 -16.05 3.39
N ASP A 344 5.27 -16.58 2.16
CA ASP A 344 5.22 -18.02 1.90
C ASP A 344 6.59 -18.69 2.16
N LEU A 345 7.69 -17.98 1.94
CA LEU A 345 9.05 -18.45 2.17
C LEU A 345 9.42 -18.47 3.65
N LEU A 346 8.90 -17.51 4.42
CA LEU A 346 9.28 -17.27 5.82
C LEU A 346 9.18 -18.52 6.71
N PRO A 347 8.14 -19.37 6.67
CA PRO A 347 8.06 -20.57 7.50
C PRO A 347 9.25 -21.53 7.33
N HIS A 348 9.88 -21.54 6.16
CA HIS A 348 10.99 -22.42 5.85
C HIS A 348 12.34 -21.88 6.31
N ILE A 349 12.52 -20.56 6.31
CA ILE A 349 13.79 -19.89 6.61
C ILE A 349 13.82 -19.16 7.95
N ALA A 350 12.72 -19.16 8.72
CA ALA A 350 12.55 -18.36 9.94
C ALA A 350 13.65 -18.61 11.00
N GLY A 351 14.07 -19.86 11.19
CA GLY A 351 15.13 -20.22 12.15
C GLY A 351 16.47 -19.57 11.82
N PRO A 352 17.06 -19.88 10.64
CA PRO A 352 18.32 -19.27 10.20
C PRO A 352 18.26 -17.73 10.09
N LEU A 353 17.13 -17.19 9.61
CA LEU A 353 16.90 -15.76 9.56
C LEU A 353 16.97 -15.12 10.96
N ALA A 354 16.23 -15.66 11.92
CA ALA A 354 16.22 -15.15 13.29
C ALA A 354 17.59 -15.29 13.98
N GLU A 355 18.33 -16.38 13.71
CA GLU A 355 19.70 -16.56 14.22
C GLU A 355 20.64 -15.49 13.68
N THR A 356 20.57 -15.22 12.37
CA THR A 356 21.39 -14.20 11.72
C THR A 356 21.05 -12.79 12.24
N LEU A 357 19.77 -12.47 12.37
CA LEU A 357 19.34 -11.19 12.94
C LEU A 357 19.83 -11.01 14.37
N ARG A 358 19.71 -12.04 15.22
CA ARG A 358 20.20 -11.99 16.61
C ARG A 358 21.70 -11.74 16.70
N GLY A 359 22.48 -12.32 15.78
CA GLY A 359 23.93 -12.17 15.77
C GLY A 359 24.46 -10.89 15.13
N ARG A 360 23.64 -10.18 14.31
CA ARG A 360 24.11 -9.07 13.47
C ARG A 360 23.38 -7.75 13.68
N ALA A 361 22.11 -7.77 14.10
CA ALA A 361 21.34 -6.54 14.29
C ALA A 361 21.64 -5.93 15.66
N LEU A 362 22.22 -4.72 15.68
CA LEU A 362 22.58 -3.99 16.91
C LEU A 362 21.37 -3.65 17.78
N VAL A 363 20.19 -3.48 17.16
CA VAL A 363 18.93 -3.22 17.88
C VAL A 363 18.57 -4.31 18.89
N ASN A 364 19.11 -5.53 18.73
CA ASN A 364 18.90 -6.61 19.71
C ASN A 364 19.54 -6.35 21.09
N GLU A 365 20.43 -5.35 21.23
CA GLU A 365 20.95 -4.92 22.52
C GLU A 365 19.91 -4.15 23.34
N VAL A 366 18.90 -3.55 22.68
CA VAL A 366 17.86 -2.72 23.32
C VAL A 366 16.44 -3.27 23.13
N GLY A 367 16.25 -4.25 22.26
CA GLY A 367 14.97 -4.90 21.96
C GLY A 367 15.15 -6.01 20.92
N GLU A 368 14.09 -6.74 20.63
CA GLU A 368 14.11 -7.78 19.58
C GLU A 368 13.67 -7.18 18.23
N VAL A 369 14.19 -7.76 17.12
CA VAL A 369 13.70 -7.44 15.79
C VAL A 369 12.33 -8.09 15.60
N ALA A 370 11.30 -7.28 15.38
CA ALA A 370 9.97 -7.73 15.04
C ALA A 370 9.90 -8.04 13.53
N LEU A 371 9.62 -9.30 13.19
CA LEU A 371 9.33 -9.72 11.83
C LEU A 371 7.82 -9.95 11.72
N GLU A 372 7.16 -9.15 10.91
CA GLU A 372 5.72 -9.27 10.68
C GLU A 372 5.44 -9.58 9.21
N ALA A 373 4.40 -10.35 8.96
CA ALA A 373 3.89 -10.59 7.62
C ALA A 373 2.82 -9.55 7.30
N SER A 374 2.84 -9.02 6.08
CA SER A 374 1.75 -8.21 5.55
C SER A 374 0.42 -8.96 5.67
N GLU A 375 -0.65 -8.27 6.07
CA GLU A 375 -2.00 -8.85 6.11
C GLU A 375 -2.59 -9.08 4.72
N ALA A 376 -2.03 -8.44 3.69
CA ALA A 376 -2.44 -8.58 2.30
C ALA A 376 -1.25 -8.86 1.37
N PRO A 377 -0.46 -9.94 1.60
CA PRO A 377 0.84 -10.15 0.94
C PRO A 377 0.79 -10.21 -0.58
N GLY A 378 -0.36 -10.58 -1.16
CA GLY A 378 -0.58 -10.64 -2.61
C GLY A 378 -1.46 -9.54 -3.19
N GLU A 379 -1.95 -8.59 -2.37
CA GLU A 379 -2.89 -7.53 -2.77
C GLU A 379 -2.48 -6.13 -2.28
N ALA A 380 -1.42 -6.00 -1.50
CA ALA A 380 -1.03 -4.72 -0.87
C ALA A 380 -0.91 -3.57 -1.89
N SER A 381 -0.37 -3.82 -3.09
CA SER A 381 -0.23 -2.81 -4.15
C SER A 381 -1.58 -2.30 -4.67
N VAL A 382 -2.51 -3.19 -5.00
CA VAL A 382 -3.85 -2.77 -5.51
C VAL A 382 -4.70 -2.14 -4.40
N LEU A 383 -4.57 -2.59 -3.15
CA LEU A 383 -5.23 -1.97 -2.01
C LEU A 383 -4.62 -0.59 -1.69
N GLY A 384 -3.31 -0.47 -1.78
CA GLY A 384 -2.62 0.82 -1.69
C GLY A 384 -3.02 1.78 -2.81
N ALA A 385 -3.25 1.28 -4.03
CA ALA A 385 -3.80 2.07 -5.13
C ALA A 385 -5.21 2.60 -4.79
N CYS A 386 -6.08 1.78 -4.22
CA CYS A 386 -7.39 2.24 -3.75
C CYS A 386 -7.25 3.34 -2.68
N ARG A 387 -6.35 3.16 -1.70
CA ARG A 387 -6.12 4.17 -0.65
C ARG A 387 -5.58 5.48 -1.23
N MET A 388 -4.78 5.41 -2.28
CA MET A 388 -4.26 6.60 -2.96
C MET A 388 -5.39 7.43 -3.59
N THR A 389 -6.42 6.80 -4.17
CA THR A 389 -7.61 7.52 -4.69
C THR A 389 -8.49 8.09 -3.58
N LEU A 390 -8.51 7.47 -2.39
CA LEU A 390 -9.26 7.95 -1.23
C LEU A 390 -8.56 9.10 -0.48
N ARG A 391 -7.24 9.20 -0.62
CA ARG A 391 -6.40 10.15 0.12
C ARG A 391 -6.88 11.61 0.06
N PRO A 392 -7.31 12.18 -1.09
CA PRO A 392 -7.78 13.56 -1.16
C PRO A 392 -8.93 13.87 -0.20
N VAL A 393 -9.79 12.88 0.11
CA VAL A 393 -10.89 13.06 1.08
C VAL A 393 -10.33 13.18 2.50
N PHE A 394 -9.30 12.41 2.84
CA PHE A 394 -8.64 12.49 4.15
C PHE A 394 -7.79 13.75 4.31
N ASP A 395 -7.07 14.15 3.27
CA ASP A 395 -6.21 15.34 3.28
C ASP A 395 -7.02 16.64 3.38
N ASN A 396 -8.18 16.71 2.73
CA ASN A 396 -9.03 17.89 2.76
C ASN A 396 -10.54 17.56 2.71
N PRO A 397 -11.09 16.97 3.78
CA PRO A 397 -12.52 16.61 3.82
C PRO A 397 -13.45 17.82 3.67
N ALA A 398 -12.95 19.04 3.92
CA ALA A 398 -13.73 20.27 3.78
C ALA A 398 -14.14 20.59 2.32
N GLN A 399 -13.46 20.03 1.32
CA GLN A 399 -13.85 20.17 -0.09
C GLN A 399 -15.07 19.32 -0.47
N TRP A 400 -15.44 18.40 0.42
CA TRP A 400 -16.52 17.43 0.20
C TRP A 400 -17.81 17.77 0.97
N LEU A 401 -17.80 18.93 1.68
CA LEU A 401 -18.94 19.44 2.46
C LEU A 401 -20.01 20.10 1.60
#